data_e9c78b4223247a92cad1f56cb4073056
#
_entry.id   e9c78b4223247a92cad1f56cb4073056
#
_cell.length_a   1.000
_cell.length_b   1.000
_cell.length_c   1.000
_cell.angle_alpha   90.00
_cell.angle_beta   90.00
_cell.angle_gamma   90.00
#
_symmetry.space_group_name_H-M   'P 1'
#
loop_
_entity.id
_entity.type
_entity.pdbx_description
1 polymer ?
#
loop_
_entity_poly.entity_id
_entity_poly.type
_entity_poly.pdbx_seq_one_letter_code
_entity_poly.pdbx_strand_id
1 'polypeptide(L)'
;KKMIDESTSKVAMGHLEINGFKATRGHMMETGMDTSVFDKFDAVYSGHFHTRSTNGKIHYLGNPYEMFWNDVNDPRGFNLFDTKTLKHTPVNNPYRLFYNIYYEDTNYKLFDSREYKNKIVKVIVKRKTDQKQFEKFIDKLYNSGIQDLKIIENYVLQESEDFEVEETENTCLLYTSDAADEWL
;
A
#
# COMPACT_ATOMS: atom_id res chain seq x y z
N LYS A 1 -0.31 -26.50 13.13
CA LYS A 1 -1.36 -26.83 14.12
C LYS A 1 -0.77 -27.32 15.44
N LYS A 2 0.09 -28.37 15.47
CA LYS A 2 0.69 -28.93 16.69
C LYS A 2 1.34 -27.87 17.60
N MET A 3 2.16 -26.97 17.07
CA MET A 3 2.78 -25.87 17.84
C MET A 3 1.75 -24.94 18.49
N ILE A 4 0.66 -24.65 17.77
CA ILE A 4 -0.44 -23.83 18.30
C ILE A 4 -1.10 -24.57 19.45
N ASP A 5 -1.42 -25.84 19.29
CA ASP A 5 -2.13 -26.64 20.30
C ASP A 5 -1.31 -26.80 21.60
N GLU A 6 0.02 -26.94 21.48
CA GLU A 6 0.95 -27.09 22.60
C GLU A 6 1.35 -25.78 23.29
N SER A 7 1.12 -24.62 22.65
CA SER A 7 1.51 -23.32 23.22
C SER A 7 0.69 -22.96 24.46
N THR A 8 1.35 -22.41 25.48
CA THR A 8 0.72 -21.82 26.67
C THR A 8 0.62 -20.29 26.60
N SER A 9 1.05 -19.70 25.50
CA SER A 9 1.03 -18.25 25.29
C SER A 9 -0.40 -17.72 25.16
N LYS A 10 -0.62 -16.50 25.63
CA LYS A 10 -1.88 -15.77 25.46
C LYS A 10 -1.94 -14.99 24.15
N VAL A 11 -0.79 -14.69 23.57
CA VAL A 11 -0.68 -13.91 22.35
C VAL A 11 0.08 -14.71 21.29
N ALA A 12 -0.41 -14.69 20.07
CA ALA A 12 0.29 -15.20 18.90
C ALA A 12 0.72 -14.05 17.98
N MET A 13 1.91 -14.17 17.42
CA MET A 13 2.41 -13.25 16.40
C MET A 13 2.95 -14.06 15.21
N GLY A 14 2.66 -13.63 14.00
CA GLY A 14 3.10 -14.35 12.81
C GLY A 14 2.91 -13.59 11.51
N HIS A 15 3.25 -14.26 10.42
CA HIS A 15 2.99 -13.82 9.07
C HIS A 15 2.01 -14.81 8.44
N LEU A 16 0.73 -14.56 8.65
CA LEU A 16 -0.33 -15.54 8.49
C LEU A 16 -1.31 -15.11 7.42
N GLU A 17 -1.76 -16.05 6.61
CA GLU A 17 -2.88 -15.87 5.70
C GLU A 17 -4.13 -16.46 6.34
N ILE A 18 -5.04 -15.61 6.80
CA ILE A 18 -6.28 -16.00 7.49
C ILE A 18 -7.46 -15.49 6.68
N ASN A 19 -8.45 -16.35 6.45
CA ASN A 19 -9.63 -15.97 5.69
C ASN A 19 -10.49 -14.92 6.41
N GLY A 20 -11.30 -14.17 5.66
CA GLY A 20 -12.21 -13.17 6.21
C GLY A 20 -11.56 -11.82 6.57
N PHE A 21 -10.33 -11.58 6.15
CA PHE A 21 -9.63 -10.30 6.34
C PHE A 21 -9.32 -9.59 5.03
N LYS A 22 -9.12 -8.28 5.10
CA LYS A 22 -8.77 -7.46 3.93
C LYS A 22 -7.30 -7.66 3.57
N ALA A 23 -7.02 -8.21 2.40
CA ALA A 23 -5.69 -8.28 1.85
C ALA A 23 -5.21 -6.91 1.38
N THR A 24 -6.07 -6.20 0.62
CA THR A 24 -5.90 -4.83 0.17
C THR A 24 -7.20 -4.05 0.35
N ARG A 25 -7.17 -2.76 0.05
CA ARG A 25 -8.37 -1.92 0.12
C ARG A 25 -9.42 -2.42 -0.88
N GLY A 26 -10.58 -2.86 -0.35
CA GLY A 26 -11.70 -3.35 -1.15
C GLY A 26 -11.66 -4.85 -1.45
N HIS A 27 -10.58 -5.57 -1.16
CA HIS A 27 -10.47 -7.01 -1.41
C HIS A 27 -10.42 -7.81 -0.10
N MET A 28 -11.40 -8.69 0.10
CA MET A 28 -11.46 -9.63 1.21
C MET A 28 -10.89 -10.98 0.77
N MET A 29 -10.02 -11.56 1.60
CA MET A 29 -9.54 -12.93 1.36
C MET A 29 -10.60 -13.94 1.78
N GLU A 30 -10.95 -14.81 0.85
CA GLU A 30 -11.88 -15.92 1.06
C GLU A 30 -11.15 -17.25 1.30
N THR A 31 -9.82 -17.25 1.11
CA THR A 31 -8.94 -18.41 1.32
C THR A 31 -8.05 -18.19 2.54
N GLY A 32 -7.33 -19.23 2.96
CA GLY A 32 -6.38 -19.16 4.05
C GLY A 32 -6.81 -19.99 5.28
N MET A 33 -6.15 -19.75 6.39
CA MET A 33 -6.40 -20.46 7.65
C MET A 33 -7.74 -20.03 8.24
N ASP A 34 -8.44 -21.01 8.83
CA ASP A 34 -9.65 -20.70 9.60
C ASP A 34 -9.30 -19.98 10.91
N THR A 35 -10.12 -18.99 11.28
CA THR A 35 -9.93 -18.20 12.49
C THR A 35 -9.99 -19.00 13.77
N SER A 36 -10.75 -20.11 13.80
CA SER A 36 -10.90 -20.99 14.96
C SER A 36 -9.59 -21.64 15.42
N VAL A 37 -8.61 -21.74 14.52
CA VAL A 37 -7.26 -22.21 14.87
C VAL A 37 -6.64 -21.38 15.99
N PHE A 38 -7.05 -20.12 16.11
CA PHE A 38 -6.52 -19.12 17.04
C PHE A 38 -7.40 -18.87 18.26
N ASP A 39 -8.45 -19.66 18.49
CA ASP A 39 -9.45 -19.40 19.55
C ASP A 39 -8.87 -19.39 20.95
N LYS A 40 -7.81 -20.16 21.20
CA LYS A 40 -7.14 -20.22 22.50
C LYS A 40 -6.35 -18.97 22.87
N PHE A 41 -5.97 -18.12 21.91
CA PHE A 41 -5.23 -16.90 22.18
C PHE A 41 -6.16 -15.73 22.56
N ASP A 42 -5.68 -14.86 23.45
CA ASP A 42 -6.39 -13.63 23.80
C ASP A 42 -6.28 -12.57 22.68
N ALA A 43 -5.15 -12.57 21.97
CA ALA A 43 -4.89 -11.70 20.82
C ALA A 43 -3.94 -12.36 19.82
N VAL A 44 -4.14 -12.06 18.53
CA VAL A 44 -3.30 -12.52 17.42
C VAL A 44 -2.91 -11.31 16.58
N TYR A 45 -1.61 -11.15 16.33
CA TYR A 45 -1.08 -10.09 15.47
C TYR A 45 -0.40 -10.69 14.26
N SER A 46 -0.80 -10.26 13.08
CA SER A 46 -0.27 -10.79 11.82
C SER A 46 0.24 -9.70 10.90
N GLY A 47 1.32 -10.01 10.19
CA GLY A 47 1.69 -9.38 8.93
C GLY A 47 0.96 -10.03 7.76
N HIS A 48 1.56 -10.07 6.59
CA HIS A 48 1.07 -10.58 5.31
C HIS A 48 0.17 -9.59 4.57
N PHE A 49 -0.98 -9.23 5.13
CA PHE A 49 -1.87 -8.26 4.49
C PHE A 49 -1.42 -6.82 4.74
N HIS A 50 -1.39 -6.02 3.67
CA HIS A 50 -0.90 -4.65 3.71
C HIS A 50 -1.87 -3.68 4.36
N THR A 51 -3.16 -3.96 4.28
CA THR A 51 -4.20 -3.14 4.89
C THR A 51 -4.45 -3.56 6.33
N ARG A 52 -4.50 -2.59 7.24
CA ARG A 52 -4.89 -2.85 8.63
C ARG A 52 -6.33 -3.31 8.69
N SER A 53 -6.56 -4.44 9.35
CA SER A 53 -7.91 -4.97 9.58
C SER A 53 -7.97 -5.77 10.88
N THR A 54 -9.15 -5.90 11.45
CA THR A 54 -9.34 -6.64 12.70
C THR A 54 -10.77 -7.19 12.82
N ASN A 55 -10.90 -8.31 13.50
CA ASN A 55 -12.17 -8.81 13.99
C ASN A 55 -12.33 -8.67 15.52
N GLY A 56 -11.48 -7.84 16.15
CA GLY A 56 -11.45 -7.63 17.59
C GLY A 56 -10.43 -8.50 18.33
N LYS A 57 -10.07 -9.68 17.82
CA LYS A 57 -9.10 -10.62 18.38
C LYS A 57 -7.88 -10.78 17.49
N ILE A 58 -8.08 -10.92 16.20
CA ILE A 58 -7.02 -11.03 15.21
C ILE A 58 -6.82 -9.66 14.59
N HIS A 59 -5.57 -9.20 14.55
CA HIS A 59 -5.18 -7.89 14.08
C HIS A 59 -4.12 -8.02 12.99
N TYR A 60 -4.46 -7.61 11.76
CA TYR A 60 -3.49 -7.37 10.72
C TYR A 60 -2.90 -5.97 10.88
N LEU A 61 -1.58 -5.91 11.05
CA LEU A 61 -0.87 -4.67 11.42
C LEU A 61 -0.64 -3.73 10.23
N GLY A 62 -0.76 -4.27 9.01
CA GLY A 62 -0.42 -3.56 7.79
C GLY A 62 1.09 -3.40 7.59
N ASN A 63 1.48 -2.77 6.50
CA ASN A 63 2.88 -2.46 6.20
C ASN A 63 3.28 -1.06 6.73
N PRO A 64 4.58 -0.83 6.99
CA PRO A 64 5.05 0.41 7.61
C PRO A 64 5.07 1.62 6.67
N TYR A 65 5.06 1.41 5.34
CA TYR A 65 5.06 2.45 4.30
C TYR A 65 4.32 1.96 3.05
N GLU A 66 4.06 2.86 2.11
CA GLU A 66 3.42 2.52 0.84
C GLU A 66 4.37 1.70 -0.04
N MET A 67 3.92 0.55 -0.53
CA MET A 67 4.69 -0.36 -1.40
C MET A 67 4.11 -0.43 -2.81
N PHE A 68 2.81 -0.16 -2.96
CA PHE A 68 2.08 -0.24 -4.23
C PHE A 68 1.13 0.94 -4.40
N TRP A 69 0.64 1.12 -5.62
CA TRP A 69 -0.39 2.11 -5.94
C TRP A 69 -1.69 1.91 -5.15
N ASN A 70 -2.03 0.68 -4.80
CA ASN A 70 -3.20 0.37 -3.96
C ASN A 70 -3.06 0.86 -2.52
N ASP A 71 -1.85 1.18 -2.08
CA ASP A 71 -1.57 1.71 -0.75
C ASP A 71 -1.83 3.22 -0.63
N VAL A 72 -2.03 3.90 -1.75
CA VAL A 72 -2.30 5.35 -1.79
C VAL A 72 -3.53 5.68 -0.96
N ASN A 73 -3.39 6.67 -0.06
CA ASN A 73 -4.44 7.11 0.87
C ASN A 73 -4.89 6.04 1.89
N ASP A 74 -4.13 4.97 2.11
CA ASP A 74 -4.37 4.02 3.18
C ASP A 74 -3.33 4.23 4.30
N PRO A 75 -3.74 4.36 5.58
CA PRO A 75 -2.81 4.64 6.67
C PRO A 75 -1.78 3.52 6.84
N ARG A 76 -0.50 3.87 6.69
CA ARG A 76 0.65 2.97 6.90
C ARG A 76 1.39 3.34 8.16
N GLY A 77 2.22 2.44 8.68
CA GLY A 77 3.02 2.70 9.86
C GLY A 77 3.28 1.44 10.67
N PHE A 78 3.70 1.63 11.92
CA PHE A 78 3.99 0.53 12.83
C PHE A 78 3.03 0.53 14.02
N ASN A 79 3.18 -0.47 14.89
CA ASN A 79 2.35 -0.60 16.08
C ASN A 79 3.24 -0.72 17.31
N LEU A 80 2.89 -0.01 18.38
CA LEU A 80 3.47 -0.18 19.70
C LEU A 80 2.65 -1.23 20.44
N PHE A 81 3.31 -2.27 20.93
CA PHE A 81 2.67 -3.34 21.69
C PHE A 81 3.03 -3.23 23.18
N ASP A 82 2.03 -3.14 24.03
CA ASP A 82 2.19 -3.16 25.48
C ASP A 82 2.07 -4.58 26.01
N THR A 83 3.17 -5.14 26.48
CA THR A 83 3.24 -6.53 26.99
C THR A 83 2.49 -6.76 28.29
N LYS A 84 2.14 -5.70 29.03
CA LYS A 84 1.37 -5.82 30.28
C LYS A 84 -0.13 -5.85 30.03
N THR A 85 -0.60 -4.95 29.14
CA THR A 85 -2.02 -4.83 28.81
C THR A 85 -2.43 -5.68 27.62
N LEU A 86 -1.47 -6.24 26.87
CA LEU A 86 -1.63 -7.00 25.63
C LEU A 86 -2.35 -6.21 24.53
N LYS A 87 -2.27 -4.88 24.59
CA LYS A 87 -2.87 -3.98 23.61
C LYS A 87 -1.83 -3.41 22.67
N HIS A 88 -2.26 -3.07 21.46
CA HIS A 88 -1.43 -2.36 20.50
C HIS A 88 -2.00 -0.97 20.19
N THR A 89 -1.10 -0.06 19.86
CA THR A 89 -1.42 1.30 19.45
C THR A 89 -0.76 1.56 18.09
N PRO A 90 -1.53 1.81 17.03
CA PRO A 90 -0.98 2.11 15.73
C PRO A 90 -0.36 3.52 15.72
N VAL A 91 0.83 3.64 15.12
CA VAL A 91 1.52 4.89 14.85
C VAL A 91 1.62 5.05 13.34
N ASN A 92 0.98 6.08 12.81
CA ASN A 92 0.94 6.30 11.37
C ASN A 92 2.25 6.92 10.89
N ASN A 93 2.72 6.42 9.74
CA ASN A 93 3.83 7.01 9.00
C ASN A 93 3.34 8.30 8.31
N PRO A 94 3.91 9.47 8.60
CA PRO A 94 3.52 10.72 7.95
C PRO A 94 4.10 10.84 6.53
N TYR A 95 5.08 10.01 6.18
CA TYR A 95 5.77 10.08 4.88
C TYR A 95 5.06 9.21 3.85
N ARG A 96 4.73 9.82 2.73
CA ARG A 96 4.12 9.17 1.58
C ARG A 96 5.12 9.06 0.45
N LEU A 97 5.00 7.98 -0.33
CA LEU A 97 5.85 7.71 -1.50
C LEU A 97 5.06 7.91 -2.80
N PHE A 98 3.82 7.45 -2.87
CA PHE A 98 2.99 7.46 -4.07
C PHE A 98 1.97 8.60 -4.05
N TYR A 99 1.85 9.31 -5.18
CA TYR A 99 0.94 10.45 -5.34
C TYR A 99 0.17 10.37 -6.64
N ASN A 100 -1.16 10.44 -6.54
CA ASN A 100 -2.03 10.64 -7.70
C ASN A 100 -2.29 12.14 -7.87
N ILE A 101 -2.05 12.66 -9.08
CA ILE A 101 -2.37 14.03 -9.47
C ILE A 101 -3.42 13.95 -10.57
N TYR A 102 -4.59 14.53 -10.32
CA TYR A 102 -5.64 14.68 -11.32
C TYR A 102 -5.41 16.00 -12.05
N TYR A 103 -5.04 15.91 -13.32
CA TYR A 103 -4.57 17.07 -14.09
C TYR A 103 -5.63 18.17 -14.19
N GLU A 104 -6.90 17.80 -14.43
CA GLU A 104 -8.03 18.74 -14.55
C GLU A 104 -8.33 19.50 -13.25
N ASP A 105 -8.09 18.87 -12.12
CA ASP A 105 -8.34 19.45 -10.79
C ASP A 105 -7.15 20.29 -10.31
N THR A 106 -6.04 20.29 -11.07
CA THR A 106 -4.80 20.94 -10.69
C THR A 106 -4.72 22.35 -11.24
N ASN A 107 -4.63 23.34 -10.35
CA ASN A 107 -4.35 24.72 -10.76
C ASN A 107 -2.86 24.88 -11.12
N TYR A 108 -2.56 24.88 -12.42
CA TYR A 108 -1.19 24.98 -12.93
C TYR A 108 -0.40 26.17 -12.36
N LYS A 109 -1.05 27.32 -12.14
CA LYS A 109 -0.39 28.54 -11.62
C LYS A 109 0.02 28.43 -10.17
N LEU A 110 -0.74 27.68 -9.38
CA LEU A 110 -0.49 27.49 -7.94
C LEU A 110 0.24 26.17 -7.63
N PHE A 111 0.43 25.32 -8.63
CA PHE A 111 1.03 24.00 -8.46
C PHE A 111 2.50 24.11 -8.05
N ASP A 112 2.82 23.58 -6.85
CA ASP A 112 4.19 23.46 -6.36
C ASP A 112 4.72 22.05 -6.56
N SER A 113 5.52 21.86 -7.60
CA SER A 113 6.12 20.56 -7.92
C SER A 113 7.19 20.10 -6.93
N ARG A 114 7.73 20.99 -6.08
CA ARG A 114 8.79 20.67 -5.10
C ARG A 114 8.32 19.69 -4.04
N GLU A 115 7.02 19.64 -3.75
CA GLU A 115 6.40 18.68 -2.82
C GLU A 115 6.55 17.23 -3.27
N TYR A 116 6.78 17.02 -4.57
CA TYR A 116 6.88 15.69 -5.17
C TYR A 116 8.33 15.19 -5.34
N LYS A 117 9.32 15.96 -4.84
CA LYS A 117 10.72 15.52 -4.89
C LYS A 117 10.90 14.15 -4.21
N ASN A 118 11.59 13.23 -4.89
CA ASN A 118 11.80 11.84 -4.47
C ASN A 118 10.49 11.05 -4.26
N LYS A 119 9.42 11.40 -4.99
CA LYS A 119 8.13 10.70 -4.95
C LYS A 119 7.89 9.98 -6.27
N ILE A 120 7.01 8.97 -6.21
CA ILE A 120 6.49 8.27 -7.37
C ILE A 120 5.13 8.89 -7.69
N VAL A 121 4.99 9.46 -8.88
CA VAL A 121 3.83 10.28 -9.22
C VAL A 121 3.07 9.65 -10.39
N LYS A 122 1.75 9.58 -10.25
CA LYS A 122 0.82 9.20 -11.31
C LYS A 122 -0.02 10.41 -11.69
N VAL A 123 0.12 10.88 -12.91
CA VAL A 123 -0.73 11.95 -13.47
C VAL A 123 -1.88 11.30 -14.22
N ILE A 124 -3.09 11.57 -13.78
CA ILE A 124 -4.33 11.05 -14.35
C ILE A 124 -4.97 12.16 -15.16
N VAL A 125 -5.17 11.91 -16.46
CA VAL A 125 -5.63 12.90 -17.43
C VAL A 125 -6.91 12.39 -18.08
N LYS A 126 -8.03 13.07 -17.84
CA LYS A 126 -9.31 12.79 -18.51
C LYS A 126 -9.39 13.49 -19.88
N ARG A 127 -8.91 14.72 -19.93
CA ARG A 127 -8.93 15.55 -21.14
C ARG A 127 -7.80 16.58 -21.14
N LYS A 128 -7.13 16.71 -22.27
CA LYS A 128 -6.14 17.77 -22.51
C LYS A 128 -6.78 18.90 -23.31
N THR A 129 -7.00 20.03 -22.68
CA THR A 129 -7.53 21.23 -23.37
C THR A 129 -6.43 22.05 -24.03
N ASP A 130 -5.23 22.04 -23.44
CA ASP A 130 -4.03 22.73 -23.95
C ASP A 130 -2.82 21.81 -23.84
N GLN A 131 -2.37 21.29 -24.96
CA GLN A 131 -1.23 20.38 -25.05
C GLN A 131 0.07 21.03 -24.56
N LYS A 132 0.30 22.32 -24.92
CA LYS A 132 1.53 23.02 -24.50
C LYS A 132 1.57 23.26 -22.99
N GLN A 133 0.43 23.52 -22.38
CA GLN A 133 0.33 23.67 -20.92
C GLN A 133 0.57 22.34 -20.23
N PHE A 134 0.04 21.26 -20.77
CA PHE A 134 0.27 19.92 -20.24
C PHE A 134 1.75 19.54 -20.29
N GLU A 135 2.42 19.74 -21.42
CA GLU A 135 3.86 19.49 -21.57
C GLU A 135 4.68 20.27 -20.52
N LYS A 136 4.40 21.55 -20.34
CA LYS A 136 5.05 22.37 -19.31
C LYS A 136 4.79 21.87 -17.88
N PHE A 137 3.61 21.32 -17.65
CA PHE A 137 3.27 20.72 -16.35
C PHE A 137 4.10 19.46 -16.10
N ILE A 138 4.21 18.58 -17.09
CA ILE A 138 5.03 17.37 -17.02
C ILE A 138 6.52 17.71 -16.85
N ASP A 139 7.04 18.67 -17.65
CA ASP A 139 8.43 19.16 -17.50
C ASP A 139 8.70 19.69 -16.10
N LYS A 140 7.72 20.43 -15.53
CA LYS A 140 7.85 20.97 -14.17
C LYS A 140 7.95 19.87 -13.12
N LEU A 141 7.21 18.76 -13.29
CA LEU A 141 7.31 17.58 -12.43
C LEU A 141 8.68 16.91 -12.56
N TYR A 142 9.13 16.60 -13.77
CA TYR A 142 10.45 16.00 -13.99
C TYR A 142 11.58 16.84 -13.40
N ASN A 143 11.54 18.14 -13.62
CA ASN A 143 12.55 19.08 -13.11
C ASN A 143 12.53 19.25 -11.59
N SER A 144 11.48 18.80 -10.91
CA SER A 144 11.40 18.81 -9.43
C SER A 144 12.19 17.69 -8.76
N GLY A 145 12.69 16.72 -9.53
CA GLY A 145 13.41 15.56 -9.02
C GLY A 145 12.50 14.49 -8.43
N ILE A 146 11.38 14.24 -9.09
CA ILE A 146 10.56 13.05 -8.79
C ILE A 146 11.36 11.79 -9.07
N GLN A 147 11.02 10.69 -8.38
CA GLN A 147 11.67 9.40 -8.57
C GLN A 147 11.15 8.70 -9.84
N ASP A 148 9.83 8.74 -10.05
CA ASP A 148 9.18 8.13 -11.22
C ASP A 148 7.90 8.88 -11.57
N LEU A 149 7.51 8.83 -12.86
CA LEU A 149 6.31 9.46 -13.39
C LEU A 149 5.55 8.51 -14.31
N LYS A 150 4.33 8.17 -13.93
CA LYS A 150 3.38 7.45 -14.78
C LYS A 150 2.28 8.40 -15.24
N ILE A 151 1.98 8.43 -16.53
CA ILE A 151 0.89 9.23 -17.11
C ILE A 151 -0.21 8.28 -17.59
N ILE A 152 -1.43 8.46 -17.10
CA ILE A 152 -2.63 7.73 -17.54
C ILE A 152 -3.54 8.70 -18.25
N GLU A 153 -3.74 8.47 -19.54
CA GLU A 153 -4.65 9.26 -20.39
C GLU A 153 -5.95 8.49 -20.66
N ASN A 154 -7.03 9.20 -20.90
CA ASN A 154 -8.35 8.63 -21.21
C ASN A 154 -8.93 7.73 -20.11
N TYR A 155 -8.75 8.14 -18.86
CA TYR A 155 -9.23 7.42 -17.69
C TYR A 155 -10.71 6.99 -17.77
N VAL A 156 -11.58 7.77 -18.45
CA VAL A 156 -13.01 7.46 -18.58
C VAL A 156 -13.28 6.19 -19.39
N LEU A 157 -12.40 5.82 -20.32
CA LEU A 157 -12.55 4.59 -21.11
C LEU A 157 -12.10 3.34 -20.32
N GLN A 158 -11.35 3.52 -19.25
CA GLN A 158 -10.83 2.43 -18.42
C GLN A 158 -11.75 2.07 -17.23
N GLU A 159 -12.68 2.95 -16.85
CA GLU A 159 -13.67 2.65 -15.79
C GLU A 159 -14.76 1.64 -16.22
N SER A 160 -14.91 1.37 -17.54
CA SER A 160 -15.92 0.46 -18.07
C SER A 160 -15.44 -0.98 -18.30
N GLU A 161 -14.16 -1.23 -18.15
CA GLU A 161 -13.59 -2.57 -18.17
C GLU A 161 -13.12 -2.89 -16.75
N ASP A 162 -13.60 -4.00 -16.17
CA ASP A 162 -13.12 -4.53 -14.89
C ASP A 162 -11.61 -4.68 -14.96
N PHE A 163 -10.90 -3.65 -14.53
CA PHE A 163 -9.46 -3.57 -14.57
C PHE A 163 -8.91 -4.36 -13.39
N GLU A 164 -8.73 -5.64 -13.56
CA GLU A 164 -7.61 -6.35 -12.94
C GLU A 164 -6.33 -5.80 -13.58
N VAL A 165 -5.90 -4.63 -13.13
CA VAL A 165 -4.53 -4.21 -13.37
C VAL A 165 -3.67 -5.22 -12.62
N GLU A 166 -3.05 -6.13 -13.33
CA GLU A 166 -1.85 -6.80 -12.86
C GLU A 166 -0.80 -5.71 -12.59
N GLU A 167 -0.92 -5.04 -11.45
CA GLU A 167 0.12 -4.16 -10.93
C GLU A 167 1.24 -5.05 -10.36
N THR A 168 1.96 -5.72 -11.24
CA THR A 168 3.11 -6.57 -10.89
C THR A 168 4.40 -5.76 -10.73
N GLU A 169 4.38 -4.45 -10.86
CA GLU A 169 5.53 -3.62 -10.55
C GLU A 169 5.62 -3.32 -9.05
N ASN A 170 6.13 -4.28 -8.34
CA ASN A 170 6.42 -4.26 -6.93
C ASN A 170 7.74 -3.50 -6.71
N THR A 171 7.74 -2.41 -5.94
CA THR A 171 8.97 -1.66 -5.58
C THR A 171 10.03 -2.57 -4.95
N CYS A 172 9.62 -3.65 -4.32
CA CYS A 172 10.50 -4.65 -3.72
C CYS A 172 11.15 -5.57 -4.77
N LEU A 173 10.48 -5.85 -5.90
CA LEU A 173 11.02 -6.70 -6.96
C LEU A 173 12.08 -5.96 -7.81
N LEU A 174 11.94 -4.66 -8.00
CA LEU A 174 12.95 -3.85 -8.70
C LEU A 174 14.30 -3.84 -7.95
N TYR A 175 14.29 -3.91 -6.62
CA TYR A 175 15.51 -3.93 -5.82
C TYR A 175 16.16 -5.32 -5.75
N THR A 176 15.40 -6.40 -5.92
CA THR A 176 15.91 -7.78 -5.86
C THR A 176 16.38 -8.33 -7.22
N SER A 177 15.88 -7.80 -8.34
CA SER A 177 16.33 -8.23 -9.68
C SER A 177 17.72 -7.71 -10.02
N ASP A 178 18.09 -6.52 -9.53
CA ASP A 178 19.42 -5.92 -9.77
C ASP A 178 20.52 -6.58 -8.92
N ALA A 179 20.17 -7.23 -7.82
CA ALA A 179 21.12 -7.92 -6.95
C ALA A 179 21.43 -9.36 -7.40
N ALA A 180 20.66 -9.92 -8.34
CA ALA A 180 20.83 -11.31 -8.79
C ALA A 180 21.77 -11.44 -10.02
N ASP A 181 22.02 -10.35 -10.75
CA ASP A 181 22.84 -10.37 -11.96
C ASP A 181 24.35 -10.10 -11.74
N GLU A 182 24.78 -9.83 -10.51
CA GLU A 182 26.19 -9.60 -10.18
C GLU A 182 26.99 -10.84 -9.73
N TRP A 183 26.38 -12.07 -9.75
CA TRP A 183 27.07 -13.30 -9.35
C TRP A 183 26.87 -14.44 -10.35
N LEU A 184 27.31 -14.24 -11.60
CA LEU A 184 27.63 -15.33 -12.53
C LEU A 184 28.91 -15.03 -13.29
#